data_64c31dc2bbc418e88352e472de0e25e9
#
_entry.id   64c31dc2bbc418e88352e472de0e25e9
#
_cell.length_a   1.000
_cell.length_b   1.000
_cell.length_c   1.000
_cell.angle_alpha   90.00
_cell.angle_beta   90.00
_cell.angle_gamma   90.00
#
_symmetry.space_group_name_H-M   'P 1'
#
loop_
_entity.id
_entity.type
_entity.pdbx_description
1 polymer ?
#
loop_
_entity_poly.entity_id
_entity_poly.type
_entity_poly.pdbx_seq_one_letter_code
_entity_poly.pdbx_strand_id
1 'polypeptide(L)'
;MVTYCRQVRYEINGKSYFAIGFRNDAGGYELRSEHFKGGSTPKHITTINNGSNTILVFEGFMDFLFYLTLKENARSTCDTAVLNSVVNRPKALLFLECHAVVHTFLDNDDAG
;
A
#
# COMPACT_ATOMS: atom_id res chain seq x y z
N MET A 1 2.77 -10.40 -7.25
CA MET A 1 2.64 -8.95 -7.47
C MET A 1 1.42 -8.58 -8.30
N VAL A 2 1.07 -9.41 -9.26
CA VAL A 2 -0.09 -9.12 -10.12
C VAL A 2 -1.43 -9.13 -9.37
N THR A 3 -1.47 -9.73 -8.18
CA THR A 3 -2.70 -9.82 -7.39
C THR A 3 -3.17 -8.46 -6.88
N TYR A 4 -2.23 -7.58 -6.48
CA TYR A 4 -2.55 -6.32 -5.83
C TYR A 4 -2.17 -5.10 -6.67
N CYS A 5 -1.40 -5.28 -7.73
CA CYS A 5 -0.88 -4.19 -8.53
C CYS A 5 -1.32 -4.32 -9.98
N ARG A 6 -1.26 -3.20 -10.70
CA ARG A 6 -1.46 -3.18 -12.14
C ARG A 6 -0.46 -2.25 -12.79
N GLN A 7 -0.24 -2.44 -14.09
CA GLN A 7 0.57 -1.53 -14.86
C GLN A 7 -0.27 -0.30 -15.20
N VAL A 8 0.27 0.88 -14.94
CA VAL A 8 -0.39 2.14 -15.20
C VAL A 8 0.44 2.94 -16.19
N ARG A 9 -0.21 3.40 -17.25
CA ARG A 9 0.42 4.30 -18.21
C ARG A 9 0.17 5.74 -17.80
N TYR A 10 1.21 6.57 -17.87
CA TYR A 10 1.08 7.99 -17.61
C TYR A 10 1.93 8.77 -18.62
N GLU A 11 1.62 10.04 -18.79
CA GLU A 11 2.31 10.91 -19.75
C GLU A 11 2.92 12.12 -19.06
N ILE A 12 4.15 12.44 -19.48
CA ILE A 12 4.87 13.63 -19.05
C ILE A 12 5.50 14.23 -20.28
N ASN A 13 5.18 15.50 -20.56
CA ASN A 13 5.72 16.24 -21.70
C ASN A 13 5.57 15.50 -23.04
N GLY A 14 4.42 14.86 -23.23
CA GLY A 14 4.12 14.17 -24.46
C GLY A 14 4.73 12.78 -24.60
N LYS A 15 5.48 12.32 -23.59
CA LYS A 15 6.04 10.97 -23.57
C LYS A 15 5.23 10.08 -22.66
N SER A 16 5.05 8.82 -23.09
CA SER A 16 4.34 7.81 -22.30
C SER A 16 5.32 6.99 -21.48
N TYR A 17 4.93 6.73 -20.23
CA TYR A 17 5.70 5.91 -19.30
C TYR A 17 4.78 4.91 -18.63
N PHE A 18 5.37 3.86 -18.06
CA PHE A 18 4.63 2.86 -17.31
C PHE A 18 5.14 2.83 -15.88
N ALA A 19 4.23 2.58 -14.95
CA ALA A 19 4.53 2.44 -13.53
C ALA A 19 3.72 1.30 -12.96
N ILE A 20 4.16 0.78 -11.81
CA ILE A 20 3.35 -0.13 -11.02
C ILE A 20 2.34 0.73 -10.27
N GLY A 21 1.07 0.41 -10.40
CA GLY A 21 -0.02 1.10 -9.72
C GLY A 21 -0.60 0.24 -8.61
N PHE A 22 -0.78 0.84 -7.44
CA PHE A 22 -1.37 0.20 -6.27
C PHE A 22 -2.58 1.03 -5.85
N ARG A 23 -3.77 0.45 -5.97
CA ARG A 23 -5.01 1.17 -5.75
C ARG A 23 -5.30 1.35 -4.25
N ASN A 24 -5.78 2.53 -3.88
CA ASN A 24 -6.27 2.77 -2.52
C ASN A 24 -7.79 2.59 -2.44
N ASP A 25 -8.33 2.66 -1.22
CA ASP A 25 -9.75 2.38 -0.97
C ASP A 25 -10.68 3.42 -1.57
N ALA A 26 -10.17 4.60 -1.89
CA ALA A 26 -10.98 5.68 -2.46
C ALA A 26 -10.90 5.74 -3.99
N GLY A 27 -10.13 4.83 -4.61
CA GLY A 27 -10.02 4.76 -6.07
C GLY A 27 -8.84 5.49 -6.66
N GLY A 28 -7.99 6.11 -5.84
CA GLY A 28 -6.74 6.67 -6.31
C GLY A 28 -5.66 5.60 -6.39
N TYR A 29 -4.49 5.95 -6.90
CA TYR A 29 -3.38 5.04 -7.07
C TYR A 29 -2.09 5.61 -6.51
N GLU A 30 -1.27 4.75 -5.91
CA GLU A 30 0.14 5.01 -5.68
C GLU A 30 0.88 4.46 -6.88
N LEU A 31 1.82 5.23 -7.42
CA LEU A 31 2.55 4.88 -8.65
C LEU A 31 4.04 4.81 -8.35
N ARG A 32 4.69 3.79 -8.89
CA ARG A 32 6.13 3.62 -8.73
C ARG A 32 6.76 3.06 -9.98
N SER A 33 7.83 3.69 -10.45
CA SER A 33 8.70 3.16 -11.48
C SER A 33 10.15 3.39 -11.05
N GLU A 34 11.11 3.03 -11.90
CA GLU A 34 12.52 3.19 -11.58
C GLU A 34 12.87 4.63 -11.20
N HIS A 35 12.28 5.60 -11.89
CA HIS A 35 12.63 7.02 -11.72
C HIS A 35 11.48 7.88 -11.24
N PHE A 36 10.36 7.28 -10.91
CA PHE A 36 9.17 8.04 -10.57
C PHE A 36 8.45 7.46 -9.35
N LYS A 37 8.08 8.34 -8.44
CA LYS A 37 7.24 8.01 -7.31
C LYS A 37 6.17 9.09 -7.21
N GLY A 38 4.91 8.70 -7.27
CA GLY A 38 3.82 9.65 -7.21
C GLY A 38 2.51 8.94 -6.98
N GLY A 39 1.44 9.58 -7.36
CA GLY A 39 0.12 9.00 -7.20
C GLY A 39 -0.95 9.90 -7.78
N SER A 40 -2.15 9.36 -7.85
CA SER A 40 -3.33 10.10 -8.28
C SER A 40 -4.26 10.31 -7.09
N THR A 41 -5.11 11.32 -7.20
CA THR A 41 -6.14 11.58 -6.19
C THR A 41 -7.35 10.69 -6.47
N PRO A 42 -8.16 10.41 -5.46
CA PRO A 42 -8.01 10.84 -4.07
C PRO A 42 -6.91 10.04 -3.35
N LYS A 43 -6.31 10.66 -2.32
CA LYS A 43 -5.31 10.01 -1.48
C LYS A 43 -6.00 9.29 -0.34
N HIS A 44 -5.63 8.04 -0.11
CA HIS A 44 -6.25 7.22 0.93
C HIS A 44 -5.37 6.02 1.25
N ILE A 45 -5.72 5.32 2.33
CA ILE A 45 -5.10 4.05 2.66
C ILE A 45 -5.64 2.96 1.73
N THR A 46 -4.96 1.80 1.73
CA THR A 46 -5.46 0.59 1.10
C THR A 46 -5.67 -0.46 2.19
N THR A 47 -6.86 -1.04 2.25
CA THR A 47 -7.15 -2.10 3.20
C THR A 47 -7.43 -3.40 2.46
N ILE A 48 -6.98 -4.51 3.05
CA ILE A 48 -7.24 -5.86 2.56
C ILE A 48 -7.83 -6.62 3.72
N ASN A 49 -9.10 -7.02 3.58
CA ASN A 49 -9.85 -7.68 4.63
C ASN A 49 -10.01 -9.15 4.31
N ASN A 50 -9.32 -10.00 5.05
CA ASN A 50 -9.37 -11.46 4.91
C ASN A 50 -10.12 -12.13 6.06
N GLY A 51 -10.77 -11.35 6.92
CA GLY A 51 -11.48 -11.88 8.07
C GLY A 51 -10.59 -12.35 9.20
N SER A 52 -9.36 -11.85 9.26
CA SER A 52 -8.39 -12.24 10.28
C SER A 52 -8.49 -11.34 11.51
N ASN A 53 -8.13 -11.88 12.67
CA ASN A 53 -7.98 -11.08 13.88
C ASN A 53 -6.63 -10.37 13.96
N THR A 54 -5.73 -10.67 13.04
CA THR A 54 -4.40 -10.07 12.95
C THR A 54 -4.35 -9.16 11.74
N ILE A 55 -3.83 -7.96 11.93
CA ILE A 55 -3.62 -7.01 10.84
C ILE A 55 -2.15 -6.62 10.76
N LEU A 56 -1.66 -6.53 9.54
CA LEU A 56 -0.32 -6.05 9.23
C LEU A 56 -0.45 -4.63 8.68
N VAL A 57 0.39 -3.72 9.17
CA VAL A 57 0.35 -2.32 8.76
C VAL A 57 1.67 -1.93 8.12
N PHE A 58 1.61 -1.45 6.90
CA PHE A 58 2.77 -0.99 6.13
C PHE A 58 2.63 0.48 5.79
N GLU A 59 3.74 1.21 5.78
CA GLU A 59 3.71 2.63 5.44
C GLU A 59 3.51 2.84 3.94
N GLY A 60 4.16 2.03 3.11
CA GLY A 60 4.04 2.11 1.66
C GLY A 60 3.80 0.75 1.02
N PHE A 61 3.29 0.76 -0.21
CA PHE A 61 2.94 -0.49 -0.88
C PHE A 61 4.16 -1.31 -1.29
N MET A 62 5.31 -0.67 -1.51
CA MET A 62 6.53 -1.43 -1.84
C MET A 62 6.97 -2.30 -0.68
N ASP A 63 6.82 -1.81 0.56
CA ASP A 63 7.13 -2.60 1.74
C ASP A 63 6.21 -3.80 1.87
N PHE A 64 4.93 -3.62 1.55
CA PHE A 64 3.96 -4.72 1.55
C PHE A 64 4.33 -5.77 0.50
N LEU A 65 4.68 -5.35 -0.72
CA LEU A 65 5.07 -6.29 -1.76
C LEU A 65 6.35 -7.03 -1.40
N PHE A 66 7.31 -6.32 -0.78
CA PHE A 66 8.55 -6.95 -0.33
C PHE A 66 8.28 -8.01 0.74
N TYR A 67 7.38 -7.70 1.67
CA TYR A 67 6.95 -8.66 2.70
C TYR A 67 6.37 -9.92 2.05
N LEU A 68 5.48 -9.78 1.08
CA LEU A 68 4.90 -10.92 0.38
C LEU A 68 5.96 -11.74 -0.33
N THR A 69 6.94 -11.09 -0.93
CA THR A 69 8.04 -11.77 -1.61
C THR A 69 8.87 -12.58 -0.62
N LEU A 70 9.19 -12.03 0.54
CA LEU A 70 9.95 -12.74 1.57
C LEU A 70 9.19 -13.95 2.11
N LYS A 71 7.87 -13.86 2.19
CA LYS A 71 7.02 -14.94 2.66
C LYS A 71 6.63 -15.92 1.55
N GLU A 72 7.08 -15.66 0.33
CA GLU A 72 6.76 -16.47 -0.85
C GLU A 72 5.26 -16.64 -1.07
N ASN A 73 4.50 -15.62 -0.71
CA ASN A 73 3.04 -15.61 -0.85
C ASN A 73 2.61 -14.58 -1.89
N ALA A 74 1.71 -14.96 -2.77
CA ALA A 74 1.09 -14.02 -3.70
C ALA A 74 -0.02 -13.21 -3.03
N ARG A 75 -0.57 -13.70 -1.93
CA ARG A 75 -1.65 -13.08 -1.17
C ARG A 75 -1.34 -13.09 0.30
N SER A 76 -1.77 -12.05 1.00
CA SER A 76 -1.69 -12.00 2.45
C SER A 76 -2.75 -12.91 3.07
N THR A 77 -2.40 -13.63 4.13
CA THR A 77 -3.35 -14.42 4.91
C THR A 77 -3.93 -13.63 6.07
N CYS A 78 -3.22 -12.59 6.51
CA CYS A 78 -3.72 -11.66 7.51
C CYS A 78 -4.43 -10.49 6.83
N ASP A 79 -5.18 -9.73 7.61
CA ASP A 79 -5.67 -8.46 7.12
C ASP A 79 -4.49 -7.51 6.96
N THR A 80 -4.63 -6.52 6.11
CA THR A 80 -3.53 -5.61 5.81
C THR A 80 -4.06 -4.19 5.66
N ALA A 81 -3.32 -3.23 6.20
CA ALA A 81 -3.54 -1.82 5.93
C ALA A 81 -2.24 -1.22 5.42
N VAL A 82 -2.28 -0.66 4.23
CA VAL A 82 -1.15 0.07 3.65
C VAL A 82 -1.52 1.55 3.73
N LEU A 83 -0.74 2.32 4.47
CA LEU A 83 -1.06 3.71 4.75
C LEU A 83 -0.90 4.61 3.53
N ASN A 84 0.04 4.27 2.65
CA ASN A 84 0.37 5.02 1.44
C ASN A 84 1.00 6.40 1.71
N SER A 85 0.85 6.92 2.94
CA SER A 85 1.50 8.15 3.41
C SER A 85 1.29 8.23 4.91
N VAL A 86 2.25 8.83 5.63
CA VAL A 86 2.11 9.02 7.07
C VAL A 86 0.91 9.90 7.42
N VAL A 87 0.52 10.82 6.55
CA VAL A 87 -0.65 11.69 6.80
C VAL A 87 -1.96 10.91 6.78
N ASN A 88 -1.96 9.70 6.25
CA ASN A 88 -3.16 8.87 6.20
C ASN A 88 -3.36 8.00 7.45
N ARG A 89 -2.44 8.05 8.42
CA ARG A 89 -2.54 7.23 9.63
C ARG A 89 -3.91 7.32 10.32
N PRO A 90 -4.49 8.51 10.52
CA PRO A 90 -5.80 8.59 11.15
C PRO A 90 -6.90 7.84 10.41
N LYS A 91 -6.78 7.71 9.09
CA LYS A 91 -7.79 7.02 8.27
C LYS A 91 -7.82 5.52 8.53
N ALA A 92 -6.77 4.95 9.10
CA ALA A 92 -6.67 3.52 9.37
C ALA A 92 -7.22 3.13 10.75
N LEU A 93 -7.45 4.08 11.65
CA LEU A 93 -7.75 3.77 13.04
C LEU A 93 -8.95 2.85 13.23
N LEU A 94 -10.06 3.14 12.55
CA LEU A 94 -11.26 2.33 12.70
C LEU A 94 -11.05 0.89 12.26
N PHE A 95 -10.30 0.71 11.17
CA PHE A 95 -10.00 -0.63 10.68
C PHE A 95 -9.06 -1.36 11.64
N LEU A 96 -8.06 -0.66 12.18
CA LEU A 96 -7.12 -1.26 13.13
C LEU A 96 -7.82 -1.71 14.42
N GLU A 97 -8.78 -0.92 14.89
CA GLU A 97 -9.49 -1.21 16.12
C GLU A 97 -10.35 -2.48 16.05
N CYS A 98 -10.63 -2.97 14.86
CA CYS A 98 -11.39 -4.21 14.66
C CYS A 98 -10.54 -5.46 14.86
N HIS A 99 -9.24 -5.31 15.17
CA HIS A 99 -8.31 -6.44 15.20
C HIS A 99 -7.72 -6.63 16.60
N ALA A 100 -7.53 -7.91 16.97
CA ALA A 100 -6.96 -8.26 18.26
C ALA A 100 -5.45 -8.05 18.28
N VAL A 101 -4.78 -8.25 17.15
CA VAL A 101 -3.32 -8.16 17.03
C VAL A 101 -2.96 -7.25 15.89
N VAL A 102 -2.09 -6.27 16.16
CA VAL A 102 -1.62 -5.32 15.15
C VAL A 102 -0.09 -5.40 15.07
N HIS A 103 0.42 -5.74 13.90
CA HIS A 103 1.86 -5.73 13.62
C HIS A 103 2.15 -4.58 12.67
N THR A 104 3.10 -3.71 13.04
CA THR A 104 3.45 -2.56 12.22
C THR A 104 4.80 -2.74 11.58
N PHE A 105 4.88 -2.37 10.30
CA PHE A 105 6.11 -2.38 9.49
C PHE A 105 6.30 -0.97 8.96
N LEU A 106 6.56 -0.03 9.86
CA LEU A 106 6.72 1.38 9.52
C LEU A 106 8.20 1.70 9.42
N ASP A 107 8.52 2.72 8.61
CA ASP A 107 9.88 3.18 8.52
C ASP A 107 10.38 3.64 9.89
N ASN A 108 11.55 3.17 10.26
CA ASN A 108 12.13 3.45 11.56
C ASN A 108 13.33 4.38 11.40
N ASP A 109 13.12 5.48 10.71
CA ASP A 109 14.12 6.52 10.57
C ASP A 109 13.85 7.65 11.55
N ASP A 110 14.76 8.63 11.58
CA ASP A 110 14.64 9.74 12.52
C ASP A 110 13.43 10.64 12.25
N ALA A 111 12.88 10.59 11.06
CA ALA A 111 11.68 11.32 10.71
C ALA A 111 10.42 10.55 11.06
N GLY A 112 10.57 9.28 11.34
CA GLY A 112 9.45 8.38 11.65
C GLY A 112 8.94 8.48 13.10
#